data_93a90bd8415f4ffb4e2896c193bbbb1e
#
_entry.id   93a90bd8415f4ffb4e2896c193bbbb1e
#
_cell.length_a   1.000
_cell.length_b   1.000
_cell.length_c   1.000
_cell.angle_alpha   90.00
_cell.angle_beta   90.00
_cell.angle_gamma   90.00
#
_symmetry.space_group_name_H-M   'P 1'
#
loop_
_entity.id
_entity.type
_entity.pdbx_description
1 polymer ?
#
loop_
_entity_poly.entity_id
_entity_poly.type
_entity_poly.pdbx_seq_one_letter_code
_entity_poly.pdbx_strand_id
1 'polypeptide(L)'
;MEVKNAVEVLAMPSIRPISDLRNSANEISDFCHQTQEPVFITRNGTGDMVVISMEEYERQQGLIDLYGKLAVAEQEIASGAEGEDFLQVADALRESVHGKL
;
A
#
# COMPACT_ATOMS: atom_id res chain seq x y z
N MET A 1 -24.77 5.54 14.55
CA MET A 1 -24.83 4.66 13.41
C MET A 1 -23.61 4.79 12.51
N GLU A 2 -23.33 5.97 12.04
CA GLU A 2 -22.20 6.23 11.18
C GLU A 2 -20.88 5.98 11.87
N VAL A 3 -20.80 6.27 13.15
CA VAL A 3 -19.57 6.03 13.93
C VAL A 3 -19.26 4.53 13.95
N LYS A 4 -20.29 3.72 14.17
CA LYS A 4 -20.12 2.27 14.15
C LYS A 4 -19.66 1.78 12.78
N ASN A 5 -20.25 2.32 11.73
CA ASN A 5 -19.87 1.96 10.36
C ASN A 5 -18.43 2.36 10.06
N ALA A 6 -18.00 3.52 10.54
CA ALA A 6 -16.62 3.97 10.34
C ALA A 6 -15.63 3.02 11.02
N VAL A 7 -15.95 2.57 12.23
CA VAL A 7 -15.10 1.63 12.95
C VAL A 7 -15.06 0.29 12.21
N GLU A 8 -16.19 -0.17 11.73
CA GLU A 8 -16.25 -1.43 10.97
C GLU A 8 -15.46 -1.34 9.67
N VAL A 9 -15.51 -0.21 8.99
CA VAL A 9 -14.74 -0.01 7.76
C VAL A 9 -13.24 -0.08 8.05
N LEU A 10 -12.79 0.47 9.16
CA LEU A 10 -11.38 0.42 9.54
C LEU A 10 -10.95 -0.98 9.98
N ALA A 11 -11.85 -1.73 10.61
CA ALA A 11 -11.55 -3.06 11.13
C ALA A 11 -11.73 -4.17 10.10
N MET A 12 -12.62 -3.97 9.14
CA MET A 12 -13.00 -4.99 8.16
C MET A 12 -12.68 -4.51 6.75
N PRO A 13 -11.94 -5.30 5.97
CA PRO A 13 -11.67 -4.91 4.60
C PRO A 13 -12.96 -4.95 3.76
N SER A 14 -12.98 -4.17 2.69
CA SER A 14 -14.07 -4.19 1.73
C SER A 14 -13.93 -5.43 0.86
N ILE A 15 -14.95 -6.26 0.87
CA ILE A 15 -14.97 -7.50 0.11
C ILE A 15 -16.20 -7.49 -0.80
N ARG A 16 -15.99 -7.72 -2.09
CA ARG A 16 -17.08 -7.70 -3.05
C ARG A 16 -16.90 -8.85 -4.05
N PRO A 17 -18.01 -9.42 -4.53
CA PRO A 17 -17.93 -10.46 -5.56
C PRO A 17 -17.51 -9.90 -6.91
N ILE A 18 -16.97 -10.75 -7.76
CA ILE A 18 -16.48 -10.32 -9.08
C ILE A 18 -17.60 -9.72 -9.94
N SER A 19 -18.83 -10.13 -9.73
CA SER A 19 -19.96 -9.55 -10.45
C SER A 19 -20.10 -8.05 -10.17
N ASP A 20 -19.74 -7.60 -8.97
CA ASP A 20 -19.78 -6.17 -8.64
C ASP A 20 -18.70 -5.40 -9.40
N LEU A 21 -17.57 -6.01 -9.64
CA LEU A 21 -16.54 -5.35 -10.44
C LEU A 21 -17.03 -5.07 -11.86
N ARG A 22 -17.84 -5.96 -12.41
CA ARG A 22 -18.42 -5.77 -13.72
C ARG A 22 -19.58 -4.78 -13.71
N ASN A 23 -20.46 -4.89 -12.71
CA ASN A 23 -21.71 -4.13 -12.69
C ASN A 23 -21.60 -2.79 -11.97
N SER A 24 -20.64 -2.63 -11.09
CA SER A 24 -20.48 -1.43 -10.25
C SER A 24 -19.04 -0.93 -10.26
N ALA A 25 -18.40 -1.00 -11.41
CA ALA A 25 -16.98 -0.63 -11.54
C ALA A 25 -16.72 0.82 -11.10
N ASN A 26 -17.60 1.74 -11.48
CA ASN A 26 -17.42 3.15 -11.11
C ASN A 26 -17.53 3.35 -9.61
N GLU A 27 -18.43 2.65 -8.97
CA GLU A 27 -18.60 2.71 -7.52
C GLU A 27 -17.37 2.21 -6.79
N ILE A 28 -16.80 1.11 -7.28
CA ILE A 28 -15.57 0.56 -6.72
C ILE A 28 -14.41 1.54 -6.93
N SER A 29 -14.31 2.11 -8.12
CA SER A 29 -13.30 3.11 -8.42
C SER A 29 -13.40 4.32 -7.48
N ASP A 30 -14.60 4.84 -7.30
CA ASP A 30 -14.81 5.99 -6.41
C ASP A 30 -14.41 5.66 -4.98
N PHE A 31 -14.76 4.49 -4.50
CA PHE A 31 -14.38 4.05 -3.17
C PHE A 31 -12.85 4.01 -3.01
N CYS A 32 -12.16 3.42 -3.97
CA CYS A 32 -10.71 3.31 -3.91
C CYS A 32 -10.03 4.68 -3.95
N HIS A 33 -10.56 5.61 -4.73
CA HIS A 33 -9.99 6.96 -4.80
C HIS A 33 -10.27 7.78 -3.56
N GLN A 34 -11.44 7.62 -2.97
CA GLN A 34 -11.82 8.40 -1.79
C GLN A 34 -11.14 7.91 -0.52
N THR A 35 -11.01 6.61 -0.37
CA THR A 35 -10.50 6.02 0.86
C THR A 35 -9.05 5.60 0.78
N GLN A 36 -8.51 5.43 -0.43
CA GLN A 36 -7.19 4.85 -0.68
C GLN A 36 -7.04 3.46 -0.06
N GLU A 37 -8.16 2.76 0.11
CA GLU A 37 -8.18 1.41 0.67
C GLU A 37 -8.46 0.40 -0.43
N PRO A 38 -7.97 -0.83 -0.27
CA PRO A 38 -8.20 -1.88 -1.27
C PRO A 38 -9.62 -2.43 -1.20
N VAL A 39 -10.09 -2.93 -2.33
CA VAL A 39 -11.30 -3.72 -2.41
C VAL A 39 -10.88 -5.13 -2.82
N PHE A 40 -11.21 -6.10 -1.99
CA PHE A 40 -10.89 -7.50 -2.26
C PHE A 40 -12.02 -8.12 -3.06
N ILE A 41 -11.69 -8.63 -4.23
CA ILE A 41 -12.66 -9.22 -5.14
C ILE A 41 -12.62 -10.73 -4.98
N THR A 42 -13.80 -11.32 -4.77
CA THR A 42 -13.93 -12.76 -4.61
C THR A 42 -14.56 -13.37 -5.85
N ARG A 43 -14.23 -14.62 -6.09
CA ARG A 43 -14.84 -15.42 -7.14
C ARG A 43 -15.18 -16.76 -6.54
N ASN A 44 -16.47 -17.12 -6.61
CA ASN A 44 -16.97 -18.36 -6.00
C ASN A 44 -16.58 -18.49 -4.52
N GLY A 45 -16.65 -17.37 -3.80
CA GLY A 45 -16.34 -17.33 -2.38
C GLY A 45 -14.88 -17.34 -2.01
N THR A 46 -14.00 -17.31 -3.00
CA THR A 46 -12.54 -17.33 -2.78
C THR A 46 -11.93 -16.01 -3.26
N GLY A 47 -10.94 -15.53 -2.54
CA GLY A 47 -10.22 -14.33 -2.95
C GLY A 47 -9.59 -14.50 -4.32
N ASP A 48 -9.80 -13.54 -5.21
CA ASP A 48 -9.37 -13.64 -6.60
C ASP A 48 -8.46 -12.47 -6.99
N MET A 49 -8.87 -11.25 -6.65
CA MET A 49 -8.14 -10.04 -7.05
C MET A 49 -8.22 -8.99 -5.97
N VAL A 50 -7.34 -8.00 -6.09
CA VAL A 50 -7.40 -6.80 -5.26
C VAL A 50 -7.45 -5.60 -6.19
N VAL A 51 -8.38 -4.69 -5.92
CA VAL A 51 -8.50 -3.43 -6.66
C VAL A 51 -8.04 -2.30 -5.76
N ILE A 52 -7.10 -1.52 -6.25
CA ILE A 52 -6.59 -0.34 -5.55
C ILE A 52 -6.46 0.80 -6.54
N SER A 53 -6.42 2.03 -6.03
CA SER A 53 -6.16 3.18 -6.88
C SER A 53 -4.69 3.18 -7.32
N MET A 54 -4.39 3.85 -8.42
CA MET A 54 -3.01 3.99 -8.87
C MET A 54 -2.17 4.73 -7.82
N GLU A 55 -2.76 5.70 -7.15
CA GLU A 55 -2.08 6.43 -6.08
C GLU A 55 -1.66 5.50 -4.95
N GLU A 56 -2.57 4.62 -4.53
CA GLU A 56 -2.26 3.67 -3.47
C GLU A 56 -1.22 2.65 -3.92
N TYR A 57 -1.32 2.19 -5.16
CA TYR A 57 -0.34 1.28 -5.72
C TYR A 57 1.07 1.89 -5.69
N GLU A 58 1.18 3.13 -6.14
CA GLU A 58 2.46 3.84 -6.16
C GLU A 58 3.00 4.05 -4.75
N ARG A 59 2.11 4.36 -3.80
CA ARG A 59 2.51 4.52 -2.40
C ARG A 59 3.08 3.21 -1.85
N GLN A 60 2.44 2.09 -2.15
CA GLN A 60 2.92 0.78 -1.71
C GLN A 60 4.26 0.44 -2.34
N GLN A 61 4.44 0.75 -3.61
CA GLN A 61 5.73 0.51 -4.27
C GLN A 61 6.84 1.36 -3.63
N GLY A 62 6.54 2.59 -3.27
CA GLY A 62 7.47 3.44 -2.57
C GLY A 62 7.88 2.87 -1.22
N LEU A 63 6.94 2.31 -0.48
CA LEU A 63 7.23 1.66 0.80
C LEU A 63 8.09 0.42 0.63
N ILE A 64 7.85 -0.37 -0.40
CA ILE A 64 8.65 -1.55 -0.69
C ILE A 64 10.10 -1.15 -0.98
N ASP A 65 10.29 -0.11 -1.79
CA ASP A 65 11.62 0.42 -2.06
C ASP A 65 12.30 0.90 -0.78
N LEU A 66 11.57 1.60 0.06
CA LEU A 66 12.08 2.12 1.32
C LEU A 66 12.55 0.98 2.22
N TYR A 67 11.74 -0.05 2.39
CA TYR A 67 12.09 -1.19 3.22
C TYR A 67 13.29 -1.94 2.66
N GLY A 68 13.41 -2.04 1.34
CA GLY A 68 14.56 -2.66 0.71
C GLY A 68 15.84 -1.90 1.03
N LYS A 69 15.80 -0.58 0.99
CA LYS A 69 16.96 0.26 1.31
C LYS A 69 17.31 0.18 2.79
N LEU A 70 16.31 0.09 3.67
CA LEU A 70 16.54 -0.10 5.09
C LEU A 70 17.23 -1.43 5.36
N ALA A 71 16.84 -2.48 4.68
CA ALA A 71 17.47 -3.79 4.83
C ALA A 71 18.94 -3.75 4.43
N VAL A 72 19.26 -3.05 3.35
CA VAL A 72 20.65 -2.87 2.92
C VAL A 72 21.44 -2.09 3.97
N ALA A 73 20.85 -1.02 4.51
CA ALA A 73 21.48 -0.22 5.54
C ALA A 73 21.78 -1.06 6.79
N GLU A 74 20.85 -1.89 7.20
CA GLU A 74 21.05 -2.78 8.35
C GLU A 74 22.20 -3.76 8.11
N GLN A 75 22.28 -4.32 6.90
CA GLN A 75 23.36 -5.20 6.54
C GLN A 75 24.72 -4.50 6.58
N GLU A 76 24.78 -3.29 6.07
CA GLU A 76 26.02 -2.53 6.08
C GLU A 76 26.47 -2.20 7.49
N ILE A 77 25.56 -1.81 8.35
CA ILE A 77 25.86 -1.56 9.76
C ILE A 77 26.35 -2.84 10.43
N ALA A 78 25.68 -3.94 10.19
CA ALA A 78 26.04 -5.23 10.78
C ALA A 78 27.40 -5.72 10.31
N SER A 79 27.81 -5.38 9.08
CA SER A 79 29.12 -5.75 8.55
C SER A 79 30.21 -4.74 8.89
N GLY A 80 29.90 -3.73 9.68
CA GLY A 80 30.88 -2.73 10.12
C GLY A 80 31.04 -1.56 9.17
N ALA A 81 30.02 -1.25 8.40
CA ALA A 81 30.04 -0.09 7.50
C ALA A 81 30.23 1.19 8.31
N GLU A 82 30.90 2.17 7.70
CA GLU A 82 31.16 3.43 8.34
C GLU A 82 29.97 4.37 8.29
N GLY A 83 29.97 5.38 9.17
CA GLY A 83 28.87 6.32 9.28
C GLY A 83 28.58 7.09 8.00
N GLU A 84 29.60 7.33 7.19
CA GLU A 84 29.43 8.02 5.91
C GLU A 84 28.53 7.22 4.98
N ASP A 85 28.73 5.93 4.91
CA ASP A 85 27.87 5.06 4.09
C ASP A 85 26.44 5.08 4.58
N PHE A 86 26.29 5.05 5.90
CA PHE A 86 24.95 5.14 6.50
C PHE A 86 24.26 6.44 6.13
N LEU A 87 24.98 7.56 6.18
CA LEU A 87 24.40 8.85 5.82
C LEU A 87 24.02 8.91 4.35
N GLN A 88 24.80 8.31 3.47
CA GLN A 88 24.45 8.24 2.05
C GLN A 88 23.20 7.43 1.82
N VAL A 89 23.06 6.32 2.52
CA VAL A 89 21.84 5.49 2.44
C VAL A 89 20.63 6.26 2.96
N ALA A 90 20.80 6.99 4.06
CA ALA A 90 19.71 7.78 4.63
C ALA A 90 19.24 8.86 3.65
N ASP A 91 20.16 9.51 2.95
CA ASP A 91 19.81 10.49 1.93
C ASP A 91 19.07 9.86 0.76
N ALA A 92 19.51 8.69 0.32
CA ALA A 92 18.85 7.95 -0.74
C ALA A 92 17.41 7.55 -0.34
N LEU A 93 17.22 7.16 0.91
CA LEU A 93 15.90 6.84 1.43
C LEU A 93 14.98 8.07 1.38
N ARG A 94 15.51 9.20 1.79
CA ARG A 94 14.74 10.45 1.81
C ARG A 94 14.30 10.84 0.40
N GLU A 95 15.20 10.77 -0.55
CA GLU A 95 14.89 11.06 -1.94
C GLU A 95 13.86 10.08 -2.51
N SER A 96 14.00 8.81 -2.18
CA SER A 96 13.08 7.78 -2.65
C SER A 96 11.66 8.06 -2.16
N VAL A 97 11.50 8.43 -0.89
CA VAL A 97 10.18 8.75 -0.34
C VAL A 97 9.60 9.98 -1.02
N HIS A 98 10.39 11.06 -1.15
CA HIS A 98 9.91 12.28 -1.77
C HIS A 98 9.62 12.09 -3.25
N GLY A 99 10.43 11.30 -3.95
CA GLY A 99 10.22 11.05 -5.37
C GLY A 99 9.00 10.19 -5.65
N LYS A 100 8.55 9.39 -4.69
CA LYS A 100 7.40 8.49 -4.86
C LYS A 100 6.09 9.10 -4.35
N LEU A 101 6.18 10.05 -3.47
CA LEU A 101 5.01 10.71 -2.92
C LEU A 101 4.72 12.01 -3.66
#